data_acf58809a9cee2a159936eedea08980d
#
_entry.id   acf58809a9cee2a159936eedea08980d
#
_cell.length_a   1.000
_cell.length_b   1.000
_cell.length_c   1.000
_cell.angle_alpha   90.00
_cell.angle_beta   90.00
_cell.angle_gamma   90.00
#
_symmetry.space_group_name_H-M   'P 1'
#
loop_
_entity.id
_entity.type
_entity.pdbx_description
1 polymer ?
#
loop_
_entity_poly.entity_id
_entity_poly.type
_entity_poly.pdbx_seq_one_letter_code
_entity_poly.pdbx_strand_id
1 'polypeptide(L)'
;MEPEQTLCLRVPGTLVFILGDMPVTARETMSKFPPLEEQLDLITKGAAEIVPLEALKERIAKSIALGKPMRIKAGFDPTAPDLHLGHTVLLRKLKHFQDLGHTVIFLIGDSTALIGDPTGRNVTRKPLTPAEIAVNAETYKEQVFQILDREKTEVRYNSEWLDKLTYYDMVKLMAQFTVSQMLEREEFHKRFNEEQPIGLHEMIYPVSQGYDSVALECDVELGGTDQRFNLMRGRDLQKHFGQPQQIVLMMPIIEGLDGVQKMSKSLNNAIGVHEPAAEMYGKLMSISDELMWRYWTLLTDLRGSEIQAMQSDVTSGKLHPMQAKKNLAWTITKGFHSQAEADAAAERWAKLFQQRAVSEDVPVVKVSLTEEGLVAAPTDGAAAEIRVPKLLVLAGLASSAGEATRKLAENAVSLNGEKITGRTYAREAMGESPTLRLGKKSVRVEWIS
;
A
#
# COMPACT_ATOMS: atom_id res chain seq x y z
N MET A 1 31.82 -63.48 3.27
CA MET A 1 32.15 -62.04 3.45
C MET A 1 31.53 -61.63 4.75
N GLU A 2 32.35 -61.49 5.75
CA GLU A 2 31.93 -61.21 7.13
C GLU A 2 31.59 -59.73 7.30
N PRO A 3 30.67 -59.37 8.24
CA PRO A 3 30.33 -57.97 8.48
C PRO A 3 31.43 -57.34 9.38
N GLU A 4 31.91 -56.19 8.97
CA GLU A 4 32.83 -55.33 9.72
C GLU A 4 32.23 -54.94 11.08
N GLN A 5 33.03 -55.20 12.12
CA GLN A 5 32.72 -54.90 13.52
C GLN A 5 32.90 -53.37 13.76
N THR A 6 31.86 -52.72 14.23
CA THR A 6 31.92 -51.38 14.75
C THR A 6 32.60 -51.34 16.11
N LEU A 7 33.76 -50.74 16.20
CA LEU A 7 34.56 -50.58 17.41
C LEU A 7 33.92 -49.52 18.32
N CYS A 8 33.35 -49.92 19.44
CA CYS A 8 32.82 -49.03 20.47
C CYS A 8 33.86 -48.78 21.55
N LEU A 9 34.44 -47.60 21.60
CA LEU A 9 35.28 -47.16 22.74
C LEU A 9 34.39 -46.50 23.80
N ARG A 10 34.34 -47.12 25.00
CA ARG A 10 33.64 -46.58 26.19
C ARG A 10 34.62 -45.71 26.99
N VAL A 11 34.32 -44.43 27.16
CA VAL A 11 34.94 -43.55 28.16
C VAL A 11 33.84 -43.21 29.20
N PRO A 12 34.13 -43.27 30.51
CA PRO A 12 33.09 -43.06 31.54
C PRO A 12 32.68 -41.58 31.56
N GLY A 13 31.40 -41.33 31.31
CA GLY A 13 30.77 -40.05 31.61
C GLY A 13 30.34 -39.15 30.45
N THR A 14 30.66 -39.50 29.18
CA THR A 14 30.18 -38.64 28.04
C THR A 14 29.99 -39.47 26.80
N LEU A 15 28.75 -39.48 26.27
CA LEU A 15 28.46 -40.09 24.99
C LEU A 15 28.87 -39.10 23.89
N VAL A 16 30.01 -39.33 23.28
CA VAL A 16 30.43 -38.58 22.10
C VAL A 16 30.05 -39.38 20.87
N PHE A 17 29.06 -38.91 20.14
CA PHE A 17 28.80 -39.41 18.80
C PHE A 17 29.84 -38.85 17.85
N ILE A 18 30.79 -39.71 17.42
CA ILE A 18 31.65 -39.36 16.29
C ILE A 18 30.79 -39.51 15.05
N LEU A 19 30.50 -38.39 14.37
CA LEU A 19 29.89 -38.34 13.05
C LEU A 19 30.86 -38.97 12.03
N GLY A 20 30.84 -40.29 11.95
CA GLY A 20 31.41 -41.02 10.82
C GLY A 20 30.41 -41.02 9.68
N ASP A 21 30.88 -40.65 8.53
CA ASP A 21 30.26 -40.72 7.19
C ASP A 21 28.78 -41.06 7.12
N MET A 22 27.91 -40.06 7.25
CA MET A 22 26.55 -40.16 6.77
C MET A 22 26.58 -40.20 5.25
N PRO A 23 25.87 -41.13 4.59
CA PRO A 23 25.82 -41.22 3.13
C PRO A 23 25.37 -39.87 2.55
N VAL A 24 25.97 -39.45 1.43
CA VAL A 24 25.77 -38.18 0.71
C VAL A 24 24.28 -37.91 0.40
N THR A 25 23.42 -38.91 0.38
CA THR A 25 21.97 -38.81 0.21
C THR A 25 21.22 -38.17 1.37
N ALA A 26 21.83 -38.03 2.56
CA ALA A 26 21.22 -37.35 3.72
C ALA A 26 21.57 -35.86 3.80
N ARG A 27 22.42 -35.35 2.91
CA ARG A 27 22.84 -33.94 2.85
C ARG A 27 21.96 -33.05 1.95
N GLU A 28 21.00 -33.61 1.21
CA GLU A 28 20.19 -32.87 0.24
C GLU A 28 18.71 -32.66 0.58
N THR A 29 18.27 -32.95 1.78
CA THR A 29 16.99 -32.36 2.24
C THR A 29 17.25 -31.02 2.90
N MET A 30 17.78 -30.06 2.13
CA MET A 30 17.60 -28.65 2.52
C MET A 30 16.09 -28.45 2.70
N SER A 31 15.68 -28.07 3.90
CA SER A 31 14.29 -27.75 4.18
C SER A 31 13.76 -26.87 3.06
N LYS A 32 12.61 -27.20 2.50
CA LYS A 32 11.91 -26.42 1.46
C LYS A 32 11.60 -25.00 1.96
N PHE A 33 11.69 -24.79 3.26
CA PHE A 33 11.34 -23.55 3.94
C PHE A 33 12.56 -22.92 4.60
N PRO A 34 12.65 -21.58 4.65
CA PRO A 34 13.62 -20.87 5.46
C PRO A 34 13.51 -21.23 6.95
N PRO A 35 14.57 -20.97 7.76
CA PRO A 35 14.54 -21.19 9.19
C PRO A 35 13.42 -20.43 9.90
N LEU A 36 12.95 -20.96 11.05
CA LEU A 36 11.83 -20.41 11.84
C LEU A 36 12.01 -18.90 12.14
N GLU A 37 13.19 -18.50 12.61
CA GLU A 37 13.45 -17.11 13.00
C GLU A 37 13.39 -16.16 11.80
N GLU A 38 13.87 -16.59 10.66
CA GLU A 38 13.80 -15.81 9.43
C GLU A 38 12.35 -15.62 8.96
N GLN A 39 11.54 -16.67 9.06
CA GLN A 39 10.12 -16.59 8.76
C GLN A 39 9.39 -15.65 9.74
N LEU A 40 9.68 -15.78 11.05
CA LEU A 40 9.07 -14.94 12.07
C LEU A 40 9.41 -13.46 11.88
N ASP A 41 10.69 -13.11 11.59
CA ASP A 41 11.08 -11.71 11.36
C ASP A 41 10.26 -11.08 10.23
N LEU A 42 10.07 -11.79 9.12
CA LEU A 42 9.31 -11.29 7.98
C LEU A 42 7.79 -11.28 8.23
N ILE A 43 7.26 -12.33 8.85
CA ILE A 43 5.82 -12.48 9.09
C ILE A 43 5.34 -11.47 10.15
N THR A 44 6.10 -11.28 11.24
CA THR A 44 5.70 -10.38 12.33
C THR A 44 5.94 -8.90 12.00
N LYS A 45 6.80 -8.61 11.01
CA LYS A 45 7.09 -7.24 10.59
C LYS A 45 5.81 -6.46 10.30
N GLY A 46 5.59 -5.36 11.01
CA GLY A 46 4.48 -4.44 10.81
C GLY A 46 3.10 -5.00 11.13
N ALA A 47 2.98 -6.23 11.66
CA ALA A 47 1.72 -6.74 12.15
C ALA A 47 1.27 -5.94 13.39
N ALA A 48 -0.01 -5.57 13.43
CA ALA A 48 -0.58 -4.89 14.59
C ALA A 48 -0.92 -5.87 15.72
N GLU A 49 -1.43 -7.06 15.35
CA GLU A 49 -1.79 -8.11 16.30
C GLU A 49 -1.70 -9.49 15.60
N ILE A 50 -1.24 -10.50 16.33
CA ILE A 50 -1.22 -11.89 15.88
C ILE A 50 -1.82 -12.77 16.98
N VAL A 51 -2.89 -13.51 16.68
CA VAL A 51 -3.68 -14.25 17.67
C VAL A 51 -3.80 -15.73 17.29
N PRO A 52 -3.25 -16.63 18.10
CA PRO A 52 -2.22 -16.43 19.11
C PRO A 52 -0.81 -16.53 18.48
N LEU A 53 0.11 -15.71 18.94
CA LEU A 53 1.48 -15.68 18.41
C LEU A 53 2.24 -17.00 18.61
N GLU A 54 2.10 -17.62 19.77
CA GLU A 54 2.79 -18.88 20.07
C GLU A 54 2.31 -20.02 19.13
N ALA A 55 1.02 -20.07 18.82
CA ALA A 55 0.50 -21.06 17.85
C ALA A 55 1.04 -20.82 16.42
N LEU A 56 1.36 -19.57 16.06
CA LEU A 56 2.03 -19.26 14.78
C LEU A 56 3.42 -19.90 14.74
N LYS A 57 4.22 -19.73 15.80
CA LYS A 57 5.57 -20.33 15.91
C LYS A 57 5.51 -21.84 15.79
N GLU A 58 4.60 -22.47 16.55
CA GLU A 58 4.41 -23.92 16.53
C GLU A 58 3.99 -24.42 15.13
N ARG A 59 3.10 -23.67 14.45
CA ARG A 59 2.61 -24.05 13.12
C ARG A 59 3.67 -23.89 12.04
N ILE A 60 4.49 -22.85 12.10
CA ILE A 60 5.65 -22.70 11.22
C ILE A 60 6.65 -23.84 11.46
N ALA A 61 7.01 -24.11 12.72
CA ALA A 61 7.93 -25.20 13.05
C ALA A 61 7.41 -26.55 12.53
N LYS A 62 6.10 -26.83 12.68
CA LYS A 62 5.46 -28.02 12.14
C LYS A 62 5.48 -28.07 10.63
N SER A 63 5.23 -26.94 9.95
CA SER A 63 5.30 -26.81 8.49
C SER A 63 6.70 -27.14 7.97
N ILE A 64 7.73 -26.60 8.62
CA ILE A 64 9.15 -26.89 8.30
C ILE A 64 9.45 -28.38 8.49
N ALA A 65 9.07 -28.95 9.64
CA ALA A 65 9.38 -30.35 9.99
C ALA A 65 8.69 -31.35 9.04
N LEU A 66 7.48 -31.04 8.58
CA LEU A 66 6.70 -31.90 7.68
C LEU A 66 6.96 -31.62 6.21
N GLY A 67 7.69 -30.54 5.86
CA GLY A 67 7.83 -30.10 4.47
C GLY A 67 6.49 -29.69 3.81
N LYS A 68 5.46 -29.38 4.62
CA LYS A 68 4.10 -29.07 4.13
C LYS A 68 3.80 -27.58 4.32
N PRO A 69 3.44 -26.85 3.24
CA PRO A 69 3.10 -25.44 3.33
C PRO A 69 1.83 -25.22 4.18
N MET A 70 1.77 -24.12 4.91
CA MET A 70 0.56 -23.61 5.51
C MET A 70 -0.35 -23.01 4.46
N ARG A 71 -1.66 -22.99 4.70
CA ARG A 71 -2.69 -22.35 3.88
C ARG A 71 -3.02 -20.97 4.44
N ILE A 72 -2.65 -19.94 3.70
CA ILE A 72 -2.75 -18.55 4.12
C ILE A 72 -3.82 -17.86 3.28
N LYS A 73 -4.88 -17.35 3.89
CA LYS A 73 -5.93 -16.64 3.14
C LYS A 73 -6.03 -15.16 3.52
N ALA A 74 -6.50 -14.36 2.58
CA ALA A 74 -7.12 -13.08 2.81
C ALA A 74 -8.33 -12.93 1.87
N GLY A 75 -9.45 -12.48 2.43
CA GLY A 75 -10.69 -12.24 1.70
C GLY A 75 -10.80 -10.79 1.26
N PHE A 76 -11.30 -10.59 0.04
CA PHE A 76 -11.53 -9.27 -0.55
C PHE A 76 -12.89 -9.25 -1.24
N ASP A 77 -13.77 -8.39 -0.77
CA ASP A 77 -15.02 -8.11 -1.47
C ASP A 77 -14.75 -7.13 -2.63
N PRO A 78 -15.11 -7.46 -3.87
CA PRO A 78 -14.80 -6.62 -5.03
C PRO A 78 -15.75 -5.42 -5.11
N THR A 79 -15.56 -4.46 -4.20
CA THR A 79 -16.48 -3.35 -3.96
C THR A 79 -16.16 -2.06 -4.72
N ALA A 80 -14.96 -1.97 -5.30
CA ALA A 80 -14.50 -0.82 -6.10
C ALA A 80 -13.43 -1.29 -7.09
N PRO A 81 -13.35 -0.71 -8.30
CA PRO A 81 -12.46 -1.23 -9.34
C PRO A 81 -10.98 -1.01 -9.10
N ASP A 82 -10.58 -0.04 -8.28
CA ASP A 82 -9.16 0.35 -8.19
C ASP A 82 -8.61 0.26 -6.77
N LEU A 83 -7.42 -0.31 -6.67
CA LEU A 83 -6.64 -0.37 -5.44
C LEU A 83 -5.76 0.89 -5.26
N HIS A 84 -5.44 1.18 -4.00
CA HIS A 84 -4.41 2.15 -3.60
C HIS A 84 -3.41 1.46 -2.66
N LEU A 85 -2.29 2.13 -2.34
CA LEU A 85 -1.23 1.53 -1.52
C LEU A 85 -1.73 1.00 -0.16
N GLY A 86 -2.83 1.53 0.38
CA GLY A 86 -3.43 1.00 1.61
C GLY A 86 -3.87 -0.47 1.50
N HIS A 87 -4.44 -0.87 0.37
CA HIS A 87 -4.82 -2.26 0.13
C HIS A 87 -3.60 -3.17 -0.05
N THR A 88 -2.50 -2.61 -0.56
CA THR A 88 -1.28 -3.38 -0.82
C THR A 88 -0.53 -3.81 0.44
N VAL A 89 -0.81 -3.21 1.59
CA VAL A 89 -0.29 -3.63 2.90
C VAL A 89 -0.60 -5.11 3.15
N LEU A 90 -1.86 -5.50 2.93
CA LEU A 90 -2.30 -6.87 3.13
C LEU A 90 -1.76 -7.81 2.04
N LEU A 91 -1.75 -7.35 0.77
CA LEU A 91 -1.21 -8.12 -0.35
C LEU A 91 0.30 -8.38 -0.20
N ARG A 92 1.07 -7.40 0.29
CA ARG A 92 2.49 -7.60 0.58
C ARG A 92 2.70 -8.61 1.71
N LYS A 93 1.85 -8.61 2.72
CA LYS A 93 1.93 -9.62 3.77
C LYS A 93 1.63 -11.02 3.22
N LEU A 94 0.66 -11.17 2.33
CA LEU A 94 0.44 -12.43 1.59
C LEU A 94 1.67 -12.83 0.78
N LYS A 95 2.30 -11.86 0.08
CA LYS A 95 3.53 -12.10 -0.67
C LYS A 95 4.66 -12.61 0.23
N HIS A 96 4.83 -12.06 1.42
CA HIS A 96 5.83 -12.55 2.36
C HIS A 96 5.63 -14.05 2.67
N PHE A 97 4.40 -14.50 2.91
CA PHE A 97 4.13 -15.93 3.07
C PHE A 97 4.40 -16.74 1.80
N GLN A 98 4.09 -16.17 0.63
CA GLN A 98 4.34 -16.82 -0.66
C GLN A 98 5.85 -16.99 -0.92
N ASP A 99 6.66 -15.97 -0.62
CA ASP A 99 8.12 -15.99 -0.77
C ASP A 99 8.78 -16.98 0.21
N LEU A 100 8.17 -17.18 1.37
CA LEU A 100 8.57 -18.19 2.36
C LEU A 100 8.15 -19.62 1.98
N GLY A 101 7.42 -19.80 0.87
CA GLY A 101 7.04 -21.11 0.34
C GLY A 101 5.68 -21.64 0.83
N HIS A 102 4.86 -20.80 1.47
CA HIS A 102 3.50 -21.17 1.89
C HIS A 102 2.48 -20.98 0.76
N THR A 103 1.35 -21.69 0.85
CA THR A 103 0.25 -21.60 -0.10
C THR A 103 -0.59 -20.36 0.19
N VAL A 104 -0.62 -19.41 -0.73
CA VAL A 104 -1.43 -18.19 -0.61
C VAL A 104 -2.76 -18.39 -1.34
N ILE A 105 -3.84 -18.06 -0.65
CA ILE A 105 -5.20 -18.10 -1.16
C ILE A 105 -5.73 -16.66 -1.21
N PHE A 106 -5.91 -16.16 -2.42
CA PHE A 106 -6.61 -14.91 -2.68
C PHE A 106 -8.10 -15.21 -2.83
N LEU A 107 -8.86 -14.91 -1.77
CA LEU A 107 -10.29 -15.19 -1.73
C LEU A 107 -11.08 -13.98 -2.21
N ILE A 108 -11.87 -14.17 -3.24
CA ILE A 108 -12.84 -13.20 -3.72
C ILE A 108 -14.18 -13.48 -3.04
N GLY A 109 -14.64 -12.48 -2.28
CA GLY A 109 -15.91 -12.52 -1.58
C GLY A 109 -17.07 -12.12 -2.48
N ASP A 110 -17.36 -12.90 -3.52
CA ASP A 110 -18.42 -12.59 -4.47
C ASP A 110 -19.82 -12.80 -3.85
N SER A 111 -20.04 -13.84 -3.06
CA SER A 111 -21.29 -14.02 -2.31
C SER A 111 -21.38 -13.06 -1.11
N THR A 112 -20.29 -12.81 -0.39
CA THR A 112 -20.30 -11.86 0.74
C THR A 112 -20.49 -10.41 0.29
N ALA A 113 -20.00 -10.04 -0.89
CA ALA A 113 -20.23 -8.71 -1.47
C ALA A 113 -21.72 -8.39 -1.71
N LEU A 114 -22.55 -9.40 -1.92
CA LEU A 114 -24.02 -9.24 -2.01
C LEU A 114 -24.63 -8.81 -0.67
N ILE A 115 -24.05 -9.25 0.44
CA ILE A 115 -24.45 -8.85 1.79
C ILE A 115 -23.91 -7.45 2.10
N GLY A 116 -22.62 -7.25 1.82
CA GLY A 116 -21.85 -6.05 2.12
C GLY A 116 -21.31 -6.04 3.55
N ASP A 117 -19.99 -5.84 3.68
CA ASP A 117 -19.34 -5.75 4.98
C ASP A 117 -19.81 -4.50 5.74
N PRO A 118 -20.35 -4.65 6.95
CA PRO A 118 -20.73 -3.55 7.82
C PRO A 118 -19.55 -2.77 8.42
N THR A 119 -18.30 -3.24 8.27
CA THR A 119 -17.08 -2.61 8.82
C THR A 119 -16.94 -1.13 8.42
N GLY A 120 -16.76 -0.26 9.43
CA GLY A 120 -16.51 1.17 9.23
C GLY A 120 -17.70 1.95 8.67
N ARG A 121 -18.94 1.47 8.81
CA ARG A 121 -20.14 2.08 8.23
C ARG A 121 -21.21 2.38 9.27
N ASN A 122 -21.78 3.54 9.17
CA ASN A 122 -22.90 3.97 10.01
C ASN A 122 -24.26 3.73 9.35
N VAL A 123 -24.31 3.29 8.10
CA VAL A 123 -25.54 3.04 7.32
C VAL A 123 -25.39 1.80 6.45
N THR A 124 -26.49 1.11 6.22
CA THR A 124 -26.55 -0.06 5.32
C THR A 124 -26.13 0.33 3.91
N ARG A 125 -25.23 -0.44 3.30
CA ARG A 125 -24.80 -0.24 1.92
C ARG A 125 -25.87 -0.69 0.94
N LYS A 126 -26.01 0.03 -0.21
CA LYS A 126 -26.72 -0.51 -1.35
C LYS A 126 -25.99 -1.76 -1.87
N PRO A 127 -26.65 -2.92 -1.95
CA PRO A 127 -26.04 -4.13 -2.48
C PRO A 127 -25.54 -3.91 -3.92
N LEU A 128 -24.41 -4.52 -4.25
CA LEU A 128 -23.92 -4.60 -5.63
C LEU A 128 -24.69 -5.69 -6.38
N THR A 129 -24.81 -5.54 -7.69
CA THR A 129 -25.34 -6.60 -8.56
C THR A 129 -24.27 -7.66 -8.83
N PRO A 130 -24.65 -8.92 -9.12
CA PRO A 130 -23.67 -9.94 -9.51
C PRO A 130 -22.80 -9.54 -10.72
N ALA A 131 -23.35 -8.78 -11.67
CA ALA A 131 -22.60 -8.30 -12.83
C ALA A 131 -21.50 -7.28 -12.43
N GLU A 132 -21.82 -6.33 -11.54
CA GLU A 132 -20.84 -5.37 -11.00
C GLU A 132 -19.75 -6.08 -10.22
N ILE A 133 -20.11 -7.09 -9.40
CA ILE A 133 -19.16 -7.91 -8.65
C ILE A 133 -18.21 -8.64 -9.58
N ALA A 134 -18.72 -9.27 -10.66
CA ALA A 134 -17.90 -10.00 -11.62
C ALA A 134 -16.88 -9.09 -12.33
N VAL A 135 -17.31 -7.91 -12.78
CA VAL A 135 -16.40 -6.93 -13.42
C VAL A 135 -15.34 -6.46 -12.44
N ASN A 136 -15.71 -6.10 -11.23
CA ASN A 136 -14.75 -5.66 -10.21
C ASN A 136 -13.77 -6.78 -9.83
N ALA A 137 -14.22 -8.03 -9.76
CA ALA A 137 -13.37 -9.19 -9.43
C ALA A 137 -12.23 -9.38 -10.44
N GLU A 138 -12.51 -9.21 -11.75
CA GLU A 138 -11.45 -9.29 -12.78
C GLU A 138 -10.42 -8.17 -12.62
N THR A 139 -10.86 -6.95 -12.39
CA THR A 139 -9.97 -5.81 -12.14
C THR A 139 -9.10 -6.02 -10.89
N TYR A 140 -9.67 -6.58 -9.81
CA TYR A 140 -8.92 -6.94 -8.61
C TYR A 140 -7.83 -7.97 -8.90
N LYS A 141 -8.14 -9.03 -9.65
CA LYS A 141 -7.15 -10.06 -9.99
C LYS A 141 -5.96 -9.48 -10.75
N GLU A 142 -6.20 -8.62 -11.74
CA GLU A 142 -5.12 -7.97 -12.49
C GLU A 142 -4.20 -7.16 -11.58
N GLN A 143 -4.76 -6.39 -10.64
CA GLN A 143 -4.00 -5.55 -9.73
C GLN A 143 -3.24 -6.37 -8.68
N VAL A 144 -3.84 -7.42 -8.15
CA VAL A 144 -3.24 -8.32 -7.16
C VAL A 144 -2.02 -9.02 -7.74
N PHE A 145 -2.05 -9.42 -9.00
CA PHE A 145 -0.94 -10.07 -9.67
C PHE A 145 0.21 -9.13 -10.09
N GLN A 146 0.13 -7.86 -9.79
CA GLN A 146 1.30 -6.97 -9.77
C GLN A 146 2.19 -7.21 -8.53
N ILE A 147 1.62 -7.81 -7.48
CA ILE A 147 2.32 -8.06 -6.21
C ILE A 147 2.54 -9.56 -5.99
N LEU A 148 1.50 -10.38 -6.17
CA LEU A 148 1.55 -11.82 -5.97
C LEU A 148 1.96 -12.55 -7.26
N ASP A 149 2.70 -13.63 -7.09
CA ASP A 149 3.00 -14.57 -8.18
C ASP A 149 1.73 -15.35 -8.54
N ARG A 150 1.29 -15.22 -9.79
CA ARG A 150 0.05 -15.83 -10.30
C ARG A 150 0.07 -17.37 -10.20
N GLU A 151 1.22 -18.00 -10.47
CA GLU A 151 1.34 -19.45 -10.48
C GLU A 151 1.35 -20.06 -9.06
N LYS A 152 1.69 -19.24 -8.05
CA LYS A 152 1.75 -19.63 -6.65
C LYS A 152 0.56 -19.15 -5.82
N THR A 153 -0.45 -18.57 -6.45
CA THR A 153 -1.63 -18.05 -5.78
C THR A 153 -2.87 -18.84 -6.17
N GLU A 154 -3.54 -19.43 -5.19
CA GLU A 154 -4.87 -20.01 -5.38
C GLU A 154 -5.90 -18.88 -5.37
N VAL A 155 -6.56 -18.62 -6.50
CA VAL A 155 -7.72 -17.71 -6.53
C VAL A 155 -8.96 -18.55 -6.27
N ARG A 156 -9.73 -18.17 -5.25
CA ARG A 156 -10.96 -18.86 -4.86
C ARG A 156 -12.10 -17.85 -4.75
N TYR A 157 -13.30 -18.31 -4.96
CA TYR A 157 -14.54 -17.53 -4.83
C TYR A 157 -15.38 -18.14 -3.72
N ASN A 158 -15.91 -17.36 -2.80
CA ASN A 158 -16.68 -17.93 -1.71
C ASN A 158 -18.08 -18.42 -2.13
N SER A 159 -18.56 -18.04 -3.30
CA SER A 159 -19.72 -18.68 -3.95
C SER A 159 -19.51 -20.18 -4.18
N GLU A 160 -18.27 -20.67 -4.30
CA GLU A 160 -17.96 -22.09 -4.49
C GLU A 160 -18.56 -22.99 -3.38
N TRP A 161 -18.73 -22.46 -2.19
CA TRP A 161 -19.31 -23.17 -1.03
C TRP A 161 -20.53 -22.46 -0.45
N LEU A 162 -20.57 -21.12 -0.36
CA LEU A 162 -21.68 -20.40 0.26
C LEU A 162 -23.00 -20.59 -0.53
N ASP A 163 -22.94 -20.56 -1.86
CA ASP A 163 -24.14 -20.72 -2.70
C ASP A 163 -24.70 -22.15 -2.68
N LYS A 164 -23.92 -23.12 -2.17
CA LYS A 164 -24.35 -24.51 -2.01
C LYS A 164 -24.98 -24.79 -0.64
N LEU A 165 -24.86 -23.85 0.30
CA LEU A 165 -25.47 -24.01 1.62
C LEU A 165 -27.00 -23.97 1.47
N THR A 166 -27.64 -24.98 2.02
CA THR A 166 -29.08 -25.01 2.13
C THR A 166 -29.57 -24.08 3.24
N TYR A 167 -30.87 -23.74 3.23
CA TYR A 167 -31.47 -23.01 4.34
C TYR A 167 -31.17 -23.66 5.70
N TYR A 168 -31.22 -25.00 5.76
CA TYR A 168 -30.94 -25.74 6.98
C TYR A 168 -29.46 -25.61 7.42
N ASP A 169 -28.52 -25.57 6.49
CA ASP A 169 -27.11 -25.38 6.81
C ASP A 169 -26.86 -23.96 7.35
N MET A 170 -27.50 -22.94 6.77
CA MET A 170 -27.45 -21.57 7.30
C MET A 170 -28.02 -21.49 8.72
N VAL A 171 -29.13 -22.17 9.00
CA VAL A 171 -29.68 -22.24 10.37
C VAL A 171 -28.68 -22.85 11.34
N LYS A 172 -27.99 -23.95 10.96
CA LYS A 172 -26.95 -24.55 11.80
C LYS A 172 -25.76 -23.60 12.04
N LEU A 173 -25.30 -22.90 11.02
CA LEU A 173 -24.21 -21.93 11.14
C LEU A 173 -24.60 -20.78 12.06
N MET A 174 -25.77 -20.19 11.84
CA MET A 174 -26.29 -19.07 12.65
C MET A 174 -26.51 -19.48 14.11
N ALA A 175 -26.89 -20.74 14.37
CA ALA A 175 -27.08 -21.27 15.72
C ALA A 175 -25.78 -21.35 16.54
N GLN A 176 -24.60 -21.18 15.93
CA GLN A 176 -23.32 -21.13 16.64
C GLN A 176 -23.06 -19.77 17.31
N PHE A 177 -23.87 -18.77 17.01
CA PHE A 177 -23.68 -17.42 17.49
C PHE A 177 -24.97 -16.88 18.10
N THR A 178 -24.82 -15.99 19.07
CA THR A 178 -25.97 -15.28 19.65
C THR A 178 -26.05 -13.85 19.14
N VAL A 179 -27.21 -13.26 19.19
CA VAL A 179 -27.40 -11.82 18.86
C VAL A 179 -26.51 -10.95 19.76
N SER A 180 -26.38 -11.29 21.05
CA SER A 180 -25.52 -10.54 21.97
C SER A 180 -24.05 -10.54 21.52
N GLN A 181 -23.54 -11.69 21.07
CA GLN A 181 -22.17 -11.77 20.51
C GLN A 181 -22.02 -10.95 19.21
N MET A 182 -23.05 -10.92 18.34
CA MET A 182 -23.00 -10.08 17.13
C MET A 182 -22.99 -8.58 17.47
N LEU A 183 -23.72 -8.19 18.54
CA LEU A 183 -23.74 -6.81 19.02
C LEU A 183 -22.46 -6.36 19.75
N GLU A 184 -21.52 -7.27 20.03
CA GLU A 184 -20.16 -6.90 20.51
C GLU A 184 -19.32 -6.23 19.42
N ARG A 185 -19.70 -6.38 18.13
CA ARG A 185 -19.08 -5.67 17.04
C ARG A 185 -19.30 -4.18 17.19
N GLU A 186 -18.23 -3.38 17.10
CA GLU A 186 -18.27 -1.94 17.37
C GLU A 186 -19.33 -1.20 16.56
N GLU A 187 -19.44 -1.47 15.25
CA GLU A 187 -20.41 -0.82 14.39
C GLU A 187 -21.87 -1.19 14.74
N PHE A 188 -22.11 -2.46 15.09
CA PHE A 188 -23.43 -2.89 15.51
C PHE A 188 -23.77 -2.34 16.88
N HIS A 189 -22.82 -2.37 17.83
CA HIS A 189 -22.99 -1.81 19.16
C HIS A 189 -23.33 -0.31 19.09
N LYS A 190 -22.58 0.44 18.29
CA LYS A 190 -22.82 1.87 18.08
C LYS A 190 -24.21 2.13 17.49
N ARG A 191 -24.55 1.47 16.37
CA ARG A 191 -25.85 1.64 15.70
C ARG A 191 -27.01 1.22 16.59
N PHE A 192 -26.85 0.17 17.40
CA PHE A 192 -27.84 -0.28 18.35
C PHE A 192 -28.11 0.78 19.43
N ASN A 193 -27.05 1.37 20.02
CA ASN A 193 -27.18 2.41 21.05
C ASN A 193 -27.71 3.75 20.49
N GLU A 194 -27.46 4.04 19.21
CA GLU A 194 -27.93 5.24 18.52
C GLU A 194 -29.31 5.01 17.85
N GLU A 195 -29.98 3.91 18.13
CA GLU A 195 -31.27 3.52 17.54
C GLU A 195 -31.25 3.52 15.99
N GLN A 196 -30.08 3.32 15.40
CA GLN A 196 -29.91 3.20 13.95
C GLN A 196 -30.27 1.77 13.48
N PRO A 197 -30.91 1.61 12.30
CA PRO A 197 -31.32 0.31 11.83
C PRO A 197 -30.14 -0.61 11.55
N ILE A 198 -30.26 -1.89 11.97
CA ILE A 198 -29.33 -2.97 11.67
C ILE A 198 -30.07 -4.01 10.86
N GLY A 199 -29.64 -4.26 9.62
CA GLY A 199 -30.23 -5.26 8.77
C GLY A 199 -29.89 -6.68 9.24
N LEU A 200 -30.87 -7.59 9.31
CA LEU A 200 -30.62 -8.97 9.71
C LEU A 200 -29.60 -9.70 8.80
N HIS A 201 -29.56 -9.35 7.51
CA HIS A 201 -28.57 -9.88 6.57
C HIS A 201 -27.14 -9.46 6.92
N GLU A 202 -26.94 -8.28 7.52
CA GLU A 202 -25.62 -7.82 7.94
C GLU A 202 -25.01 -8.71 9.04
N MET A 203 -25.84 -9.36 9.85
CA MET A 203 -25.38 -10.32 10.87
C MET A 203 -24.90 -11.64 10.26
N ILE A 204 -25.29 -11.95 9.03
CA ILE A 204 -24.84 -13.14 8.31
C ILE A 204 -23.40 -12.96 7.79
N TYR A 205 -22.98 -11.72 7.51
CA TYR A 205 -21.67 -11.43 6.94
C TYR A 205 -20.50 -12.04 7.74
N PRO A 206 -20.36 -11.79 9.08
CA PRO A 206 -19.29 -12.39 9.88
C PRO A 206 -19.32 -13.91 9.92
N VAL A 207 -20.51 -14.50 9.83
CA VAL A 207 -20.70 -15.97 9.81
C VAL A 207 -20.24 -16.54 8.47
N SER A 208 -20.58 -15.90 7.38
CA SER A 208 -20.16 -16.29 6.03
C SER A 208 -18.65 -16.22 5.87
N GLN A 209 -18.02 -15.11 6.27
CA GLN A 209 -16.56 -14.95 6.27
C GLN A 209 -15.88 -15.99 7.18
N GLY A 210 -16.48 -16.29 8.34
CA GLY A 210 -15.99 -17.34 9.25
C GLY A 210 -16.04 -18.72 8.61
N TYR A 211 -17.09 -19.02 7.85
CA TYR A 211 -17.23 -20.30 7.15
C TYR A 211 -16.24 -20.46 6.00
N ASP A 212 -15.79 -19.39 5.37
CA ASP A 212 -14.69 -19.40 4.38
C ASP A 212 -13.43 -20.06 4.96
N SER A 213 -13.14 -19.82 6.25
CA SER A 213 -11.99 -20.42 6.93
C SER A 213 -12.14 -21.93 7.11
N VAL A 214 -13.37 -22.40 7.35
CA VAL A 214 -13.70 -23.81 7.45
C VAL A 214 -13.57 -24.49 6.09
N ALA A 215 -14.20 -23.91 5.06
CA ALA A 215 -14.19 -24.45 3.69
C ALA A 215 -12.79 -24.55 3.10
N LEU A 216 -11.91 -23.60 3.43
CA LEU A 216 -10.53 -23.55 2.95
C LEU A 216 -9.54 -24.29 3.86
N GLU A 217 -9.96 -24.84 5.00
CA GLU A 217 -9.05 -25.40 6.02
C GLU A 217 -7.87 -24.45 6.29
N CYS A 218 -8.19 -23.18 6.54
CA CYS A 218 -7.23 -22.12 6.61
C CYS A 218 -6.33 -22.23 7.86
N ASP A 219 -5.01 -22.11 7.67
CA ASP A 219 -4.04 -22.10 8.77
C ASP A 219 -3.81 -20.68 9.33
N VAL A 220 -3.76 -19.67 8.46
CA VAL A 220 -3.58 -18.26 8.83
C VAL A 220 -4.50 -17.39 8.00
N GLU A 221 -5.31 -16.58 8.65
CA GLU A 221 -6.14 -15.57 7.99
C GLU A 221 -5.57 -14.16 8.25
N LEU A 222 -5.43 -13.40 7.17
CA LEU A 222 -4.94 -12.03 7.18
C LEU A 222 -6.10 -11.05 7.00
N GLY A 223 -6.06 -9.94 7.75
CA GLY A 223 -7.02 -8.85 7.59
C GLY A 223 -6.49 -7.54 8.16
N GLY A 224 -7.24 -6.46 7.99
CA GLY A 224 -7.02 -5.21 8.71
C GLY A 224 -7.43 -5.32 10.18
N THR A 225 -6.96 -4.41 11.02
CA THR A 225 -7.38 -4.35 12.44
C THR A 225 -8.89 -4.16 12.60
N ASP A 226 -9.53 -3.50 11.64
CA ASP A 226 -10.97 -3.33 11.55
C ASP A 226 -11.74 -4.63 11.27
N GLN A 227 -11.08 -5.67 10.78
CA GLN A 227 -11.66 -6.98 10.50
C GLN A 227 -11.59 -7.96 11.69
N ARG A 228 -11.03 -7.53 12.84
CA ARG A 228 -10.78 -8.39 14.00
C ARG A 228 -12.00 -9.25 14.39
N PHE A 229 -13.18 -8.65 14.44
CA PHE A 229 -14.40 -9.36 14.80
C PHE A 229 -14.69 -10.52 13.84
N ASN A 230 -14.68 -10.25 12.54
CA ASN A 230 -14.96 -11.23 11.49
C ASN A 230 -13.92 -12.38 11.50
N LEU A 231 -12.63 -12.02 11.57
CA LEU A 231 -11.52 -12.98 11.59
C LEU A 231 -11.63 -13.98 12.77
N MET A 232 -12.08 -13.49 13.93
CA MET A 232 -12.29 -14.35 15.10
C MET A 232 -13.43 -15.34 14.89
N ARG A 233 -14.46 -15.00 14.09
CA ARG A 233 -15.56 -15.95 13.76
C ARG A 233 -15.06 -17.17 13.00
N GLY A 234 -14.01 -17.00 12.16
CA GLY A 234 -13.34 -18.14 11.52
C GLY A 234 -12.80 -19.15 12.52
N ARG A 235 -12.14 -18.66 13.57
CA ARG A 235 -11.63 -19.52 14.66
C ARG A 235 -12.75 -20.27 15.40
N ASP A 236 -13.85 -19.55 15.68
CA ASP A 236 -14.99 -20.12 16.39
C ASP A 236 -15.65 -21.25 15.56
N LEU A 237 -15.85 -21.02 14.26
CA LEU A 237 -16.43 -22.05 13.39
C LEU A 237 -15.49 -23.21 13.13
N GLN A 238 -14.19 -23.00 12.91
CA GLN A 238 -13.22 -24.10 12.80
C GLN A 238 -13.26 -24.99 14.02
N LYS A 239 -13.30 -24.42 15.24
CA LYS A 239 -13.45 -25.19 16.48
C LYS A 239 -14.74 -26.03 16.48
N HIS A 240 -15.86 -25.43 16.06
CA HIS A 240 -17.15 -26.14 15.96
C HIS A 240 -17.08 -27.32 14.99
N PHE A 241 -16.40 -27.15 13.85
CA PHE A 241 -16.20 -28.17 12.82
C PHE A 241 -15.07 -29.17 13.16
N GLY A 242 -14.45 -29.08 14.35
CA GLY A 242 -13.38 -29.99 14.77
C GLY A 242 -12.05 -29.76 14.03
N GLN A 243 -11.88 -28.59 13.37
CA GLN A 243 -10.64 -28.21 12.71
C GLN A 243 -9.68 -27.49 13.66
N PRO A 244 -8.37 -27.54 13.43
CA PRO A 244 -7.42 -26.68 14.13
C PRO A 244 -7.75 -25.20 13.86
N GLN A 245 -7.90 -24.42 14.93
CA GLN A 245 -8.22 -23.00 14.79
C GLN A 245 -7.10 -22.25 14.08
N GLN A 246 -7.44 -21.45 13.09
CA GLN A 246 -6.50 -20.59 12.36
C GLN A 246 -5.79 -19.58 13.27
N ILE A 247 -4.63 -19.11 12.84
CA ILE A 247 -3.99 -17.92 13.37
C ILE A 247 -4.60 -16.70 12.65
N VAL A 248 -4.92 -15.66 13.39
CA VAL A 248 -5.37 -14.39 12.86
C VAL A 248 -4.20 -13.42 12.89
N LEU A 249 -3.82 -12.87 11.73
CA LEU A 249 -2.77 -11.87 11.60
C LEU A 249 -3.39 -10.57 11.09
N MET A 250 -3.37 -9.54 11.93
CA MET A 250 -3.95 -8.24 11.62
C MET A 250 -2.89 -7.22 11.25
N MET A 251 -3.06 -6.62 10.08
CA MET A 251 -2.25 -5.49 9.63
C MET A 251 -2.91 -4.19 10.03
N PRO A 252 -2.11 -3.17 10.40
CA PRO A 252 -2.67 -1.86 10.70
C PRO A 252 -3.23 -1.21 9.44
N ILE A 253 -4.21 -0.36 9.62
CA ILE A 253 -4.66 0.57 8.59
C ILE A 253 -3.56 1.62 8.41
N ILE A 254 -3.19 1.87 7.15
CA ILE A 254 -2.15 2.84 6.83
C ILE A 254 -2.74 4.23 6.58
N GLU A 255 -2.06 5.24 7.08
CA GLU A 255 -2.42 6.64 6.89
C GLU A 255 -2.13 7.08 5.45
N GLY A 256 -2.94 8.02 4.94
CA GLY A 256 -2.73 8.67 3.65
C GLY A 256 -1.64 9.74 3.68
N LEU A 257 -1.59 10.57 2.64
CA LEU A 257 -0.60 11.63 2.47
C LEU A 257 -0.60 12.68 3.60
N ASP A 258 -1.72 12.82 4.29
CA ASP A 258 -1.88 13.71 5.44
C ASP A 258 -1.21 13.18 6.73
N GLY A 259 -0.85 11.89 6.77
CA GLY A 259 -0.22 11.24 7.91
C GLY A 259 -1.13 11.05 9.13
N VAL A 260 -2.43 11.29 9.01
CA VAL A 260 -3.41 11.25 10.11
C VAL A 260 -4.58 10.35 9.80
N GLN A 261 -5.28 10.60 8.68
CA GLN A 261 -6.45 9.84 8.30
C GLN A 261 -6.06 8.59 7.50
N LYS A 262 -6.88 7.55 7.60
CA LYS A 262 -6.69 6.35 6.77
C LYS A 262 -6.60 6.74 5.30
N MET A 263 -5.72 6.05 4.57
CA MET A 263 -5.61 6.23 3.13
C MET A 263 -6.94 5.91 2.44
N SER A 264 -7.49 6.88 1.71
CA SER A 264 -8.76 6.73 1.00
C SER A 264 -8.84 7.67 -0.20
N LYS A 265 -9.42 7.19 -1.30
CA LYS A 265 -9.71 8.03 -2.48
C LYS A 265 -10.68 9.15 -2.18
N SER A 266 -11.72 8.87 -1.36
CA SER A 266 -12.72 9.89 -0.97
C SER A 266 -12.15 11.03 -0.13
N LEU A 267 -11.02 10.81 0.53
CA LEU A 267 -10.30 11.81 1.32
C LEU A 267 -9.19 12.51 0.51
N ASN A 268 -9.01 12.19 -0.76
CA ASN A 268 -7.95 12.72 -1.63
C ASN A 268 -6.54 12.60 -1.03
N ASN A 269 -6.31 11.63 -0.15
CA ASN A 269 -5.03 11.36 0.52
C ASN A 269 -4.40 10.03 0.08
N ALA A 270 -4.96 9.39 -0.95
CA ALA A 270 -4.50 8.09 -1.44
C ALA A 270 -3.44 8.21 -2.54
N ILE A 271 -2.62 7.16 -2.64
CA ILE A 271 -1.73 6.90 -3.77
C ILE A 271 -2.28 5.65 -4.47
N GLY A 272 -2.77 5.81 -5.71
CA GLY A 272 -3.30 4.71 -6.52
C GLY A 272 -2.19 3.85 -7.09
N VAL A 273 -2.42 2.55 -7.24
CA VAL A 273 -1.42 1.63 -7.82
C VAL A 273 -1.22 1.82 -9.31
N HIS A 274 -2.20 2.41 -10.01
CA HIS A 274 -2.16 2.70 -11.44
C HIS A 274 -1.84 4.17 -11.76
N GLU A 275 -1.53 4.99 -10.76
CA GLU A 275 -1.10 6.37 -11.02
C GLU A 275 0.21 6.37 -11.81
N PRO A 276 0.44 7.35 -12.72
CA PRO A 276 1.71 7.48 -13.42
C PRO A 276 2.90 7.49 -12.47
N ALA A 277 4.01 6.86 -12.84
CA ALA A 277 5.21 6.72 -12.00
C ALA A 277 5.70 8.06 -11.41
N ALA A 278 5.66 9.14 -12.20
CA ALA A 278 6.05 10.47 -11.74
C ALA A 278 5.13 11.06 -10.67
N GLU A 279 3.82 10.76 -10.73
CA GLU A 279 2.86 11.19 -9.72
C GLU A 279 3.00 10.39 -8.44
N MET A 280 3.09 9.04 -8.55
CA MET A 280 3.33 8.14 -7.42
C MET A 280 4.60 8.55 -6.67
N TYR A 281 5.71 8.73 -7.39
CA TYR A 281 6.99 9.17 -6.81
C TYR A 281 6.85 10.53 -6.11
N GLY A 282 6.22 11.50 -6.76
CA GLY A 282 6.00 12.84 -6.22
C GLY A 282 5.18 12.83 -4.94
N LYS A 283 4.10 12.04 -4.89
CA LYS A 283 3.27 11.86 -3.69
C LYS A 283 4.05 11.20 -2.56
N LEU A 284 4.84 10.16 -2.84
CA LEU A 284 5.70 9.50 -1.85
C LEU A 284 6.77 10.46 -1.30
N MET A 285 7.30 11.36 -2.12
CA MET A 285 8.24 12.38 -1.65
C MET A 285 7.59 13.46 -0.78
N SER A 286 6.26 13.61 -0.81
CA SER A 286 5.52 14.63 -0.04
C SER A 286 5.16 14.21 1.39
N ILE A 287 5.26 12.92 1.74
CA ILE A 287 4.93 12.42 3.08
C ILE A 287 5.92 12.94 4.13
N SER A 288 5.51 12.95 5.42
CA SER A 288 6.40 13.29 6.53
C SER A 288 7.54 12.28 6.72
N ASP A 289 8.59 12.64 7.43
CA ASP A 289 9.69 11.72 7.74
C ASP A 289 9.26 10.62 8.73
N GLU A 290 8.27 10.89 9.56
CA GLU A 290 7.68 9.89 10.47
C GLU A 290 6.88 8.84 9.69
N LEU A 291 6.01 9.30 8.77
CA LEU A 291 5.21 8.42 7.93
C LEU A 291 6.08 7.59 6.99
N MET A 292 7.24 8.11 6.56
CA MET A 292 8.22 7.39 5.74
C MET A 292 8.61 6.04 6.36
N TRP A 293 8.88 5.98 7.66
CA TRP A 293 9.27 4.73 8.32
C TRP A 293 8.15 3.72 8.40
N ARG A 294 6.92 4.22 8.56
CA ARG A 294 5.74 3.38 8.53
C ARG A 294 5.52 2.79 7.13
N TYR A 295 5.74 3.59 6.08
CA TYR A 295 5.68 3.11 4.70
C TYR A 295 6.80 2.11 4.38
N TRP A 296 8.02 2.32 4.86
CA TRP A 296 9.09 1.33 4.76
C TRP A 296 8.67 -0.01 5.36
N THR A 297 8.06 0.02 6.54
CA THR A 297 7.63 -1.19 7.24
C THR A 297 6.51 -1.93 6.54
N LEU A 298 5.50 -1.20 6.05
CA LEU A 298 4.24 -1.79 5.57
C LEU A 298 4.19 -2.00 4.06
N LEU A 299 4.94 -1.22 3.28
CA LEU A 299 4.86 -1.19 1.83
C LEU A 299 6.11 -1.70 1.10
N THR A 300 7.08 -2.26 1.83
CA THR A 300 8.30 -2.83 1.23
C THR A 300 8.58 -4.23 1.73
N ASP A 301 9.45 -4.95 1.01
CA ASP A 301 9.82 -6.33 1.32
C ASP A 301 11.10 -6.42 2.18
N LEU A 302 11.67 -5.26 2.62
CA LEU A 302 12.80 -5.25 3.55
C LEU A 302 12.41 -5.89 4.88
N ARG A 303 13.36 -6.59 5.51
CA ARG A 303 13.19 -7.17 6.85
C ARG A 303 13.13 -6.08 7.91
N GLY A 304 12.51 -6.39 9.04
CA GLY A 304 12.45 -5.46 10.18
C GLY A 304 13.83 -5.00 10.63
N SER A 305 14.81 -5.91 10.68
CA SER A 305 16.22 -5.64 11.01
C SER A 305 16.90 -4.68 10.05
N GLU A 306 16.63 -4.78 8.74
CA GLU A 306 17.18 -3.88 7.72
C GLU A 306 16.62 -2.46 7.86
N ILE A 307 15.32 -2.34 8.16
CA ILE A 307 14.68 -1.05 8.40
C ILE A 307 15.24 -0.39 9.66
N GLN A 308 15.43 -1.16 10.74
CA GLN A 308 16.05 -0.66 11.98
C GLN A 308 17.50 -0.20 11.76
N ALA A 309 18.28 -0.92 10.97
CA ALA A 309 19.63 -0.51 10.59
C ALA A 309 19.60 0.83 9.82
N MET A 310 18.69 0.98 8.87
CA MET A 310 18.51 2.22 8.11
C MET A 310 18.10 3.39 9.03
N GLN A 311 17.21 3.17 10.00
CA GLN A 311 16.84 4.18 11.00
C GLN A 311 18.03 4.61 11.86
N SER A 312 18.86 3.65 12.26
CA SER A 312 20.10 3.93 13.01
C SER A 312 21.08 4.73 12.18
N ASP A 313 21.23 4.44 10.89
CA ASP A 313 22.11 5.18 9.98
C ASP A 313 21.60 6.62 9.77
N VAL A 314 20.27 6.83 9.73
CA VAL A 314 19.69 8.18 9.68
C VAL A 314 19.92 8.93 11.00
N THR A 315 19.72 8.28 12.13
CA THR A 315 19.90 8.90 13.46
C THR A 315 21.35 9.27 13.71
N SER A 316 22.29 8.47 13.25
CA SER A 316 23.73 8.73 13.37
C SER A 316 24.27 9.72 12.33
N GLY A 317 23.45 10.18 11.38
CA GLY A 317 23.86 11.08 10.30
C GLY A 317 24.62 10.42 9.14
N LYS A 318 24.75 9.10 9.15
CA LYS A 318 25.39 8.32 8.10
C LYS A 318 24.55 8.30 6.80
N LEU A 319 23.23 8.31 6.94
CA LEU A 319 22.28 8.41 5.86
C LEU A 319 21.41 9.66 6.04
N HIS A 320 21.32 10.50 5.02
CA HIS A 320 20.46 11.68 5.09
C HIS A 320 18.98 11.28 4.99
N PRO A 321 18.04 11.81 5.81
CA PRO A 321 16.60 11.45 5.76
C PRO A 321 16.00 11.58 4.36
N MET A 322 16.35 12.64 3.62
CA MET A 322 15.92 12.84 2.24
C MET A 322 16.34 11.69 1.32
N GLN A 323 17.51 11.10 1.53
CA GLN A 323 17.96 9.96 0.73
C GLN A 323 17.17 8.69 1.08
N ALA A 324 16.88 8.46 2.37
CA ALA A 324 16.00 7.37 2.79
C ALA A 324 14.60 7.51 2.15
N LYS A 325 14.05 8.73 2.09
CA LYS A 325 12.76 8.99 1.45
C LYS A 325 12.79 8.78 -0.06
N LYS A 326 13.84 9.22 -0.75
CA LYS A 326 14.04 8.95 -2.18
C LYS A 326 14.11 7.45 -2.48
N ASN A 327 14.84 6.72 -1.65
CA ASN A 327 14.96 5.27 -1.78
C ASN A 327 13.60 4.59 -1.59
N LEU A 328 12.79 5.03 -0.61
CA LEU A 328 11.43 4.56 -0.41
C LEU A 328 10.57 4.82 -1.64
N ALA A 329 10.54 6.07 -2.11
CA ALA A 329 9.73 6.48 -3.26
C ALA A 329 10.11 5.68 -4.51
N TRP A 330 11.40 5.49 -4.74
CA TRP A 330 11.89 4.67 -5.84
C TRP A 330 11.50 3.19 -5.70
N THR A 331 11.68 2.61 -4.51
CA THR A 331 11.36 1.20 -4.24
C THR A 331 9.89 0.90 -4.45
N ILE A 332 8.99 1.77 -3.94
CA ILE A 332 7.55 1.59 -4.13
C ILE A 332 7.16 1.80 -5.59
N THR A 333 7.64 2.88 -6.22
CA THR A 333 7.33 3.17 -7.64
C THR A 333 7.79 2.03 -8.54
N LYS A 334 9.01 1.50 -8.37
CA LYS A 334 9.51 0.34 -9.10
C LYS A 334 8.64 -0.91 -8.91
N GLY A 335 8.01 -1.07 -7.73
CA GLY A 335 7.16 -2.22 -7.42
C GLY A 335 5.85 -2.26 -8.23
N PHE A 336 5.40 -1.13 -8.79
CA PHE A 336 4.18 -1.01 -9.60
C PHE A 336 4.45 -0.61 -11.05
N HIS A 337 5.67 -0.16 -11.34
CA HIS A 337 6.15 0.25 -12.66
C HIS A 337 7.48 -0.44 -12.96
N SER A 338 8.05 -0.18 -14.12
CA SER A 338 9.39 -0.66 -14.46
C SER A 338 10.48 0.11 -13.69
N GLN A 339 11.67 -0.48 -13.61
CA GLN A 339 12.84 0.21 -13.06
C GLN A 339 13.14 1.50 -13.83
N ALA A 340 13.04 1.46 -15.16
CA ALA A 340 13.30 2.63 -16.02
C ALA A 340 12.33 3.78 -15.74
N GLU A 341 11.05 3.49 -15.48
CA GLU A 341 10.04 4.50 -15.14
C GLU A 341 10.28 5.07 -13.74
N ALA A 342 10.71 4.24 -12.77
CA ALA A 342 11.08 4.71 -11.44
C ALA A 342 12.31 5.62 -11.46
N ASP A 343 13.33 5.27 -12.27
CA ASP A 343 14.53 6.08 -12.48
C ASP A 343 14.17 7.43 -13.11
N ALA A 344 13.35 7.43 -14.17
CA ALA A 344 12.87 8.65 -14.82
C ALA A 344 12.04 9.54 -13.88
N ALA A 345 11.18 8.94 -13.05
CA ALA A 345 10.41 9.67 -12.05
C ALA A 345 11.31 10.35 -11.01
N ALA A 346 12.34 9.63 -10.52
CA ALA A 346 13.31 10.16 -9.58
C ALA A 346 14.12 11.34 -10.19
N GLU A 347 14.60 11.20 -11.43
CA GLU A 347 15.30 12.27 -12.14
C GLU A 347 14.42 13.49 -12.36
N ARG A 348 13.17 13.28 -12.83
CA ARG A 348 12.19 14.35 -13.02
C ARG A 348 11.94 15.10 -11.72
N TRP A 349 11.74 14.37 -10.62
CA TRP A 349 11.55 14.98 -9.31
C TRP A 349 12.78 15.79 -8.86
N ALA A 350 14.00 15.25 -9.06
CA ALA A 350 15.23 15.95 -8.70
C ALA A 350 15.42 17.23 -9.52
N LYS A 351 15.17 17.20 -10.82
CA LYS A 351 15.20 18.40 -11.68
C LYS A 351 14.22 19.48 -11.20
N LEU A 352 12.96 19.10 -10.89
CA LEU A 352 11.92 20.03 -10.50
C LEU A 352 12.12 20.65 -9.12
N PHE A 353 12.54 19.85 -8.13
CA PHE A 353 12.52 20.28 -6.72
C PHE A 353 13.91 20.54 -6.14
N GLN A 354 14.96 19.89 -6.62
CA GLN A 354 16.33 20.09 -6.13
C GLN A 354 17.14 21.04 -6.99
N GLN A 355 17.02 20.92 -8.32
CA GLN A 355 17.75 21.78 -9.26
C GLN A 355 16.95 23.01 -9.66
N ARG A 356 15.70 23.12 -9.18
CA ARG A 356 14.76 24.20 -9.53
C ARG A 356 14.54 24.36 -11.05
N ALA A 357 14.81 23.31 -11.81
CA ALA A 357 14.56 23.30 -13.24
C ALA A 357 13.05 23.47 -13.51
N VAL A 358 12.73 24.16 -14.56
CA VAL A 358 11.35 24.31 -15.01
C VAL A 358 10.93 23.00 -15.68
N SER A 359 9.73 22.50 -15.35
CA SER A 359 9.16 21.30 -16.00
C SER A 359 9.02 21.52 -17.50
N GLU A 360 9.30 20.49 -18.31
CA GLU A 360 9.03 20.52 -19.76
C GLU A 360 7.51 20.57 -20.07
N ASP A 361 6.66 20.11 -19.14
CA ASP A 361 5.19 20.12 -19.23
C ASP A 361 4.55 21.38 -18.61
N VAL A 362 5.22 22.54 -18.70
CA VAL A 362 4.62 23.79 -18.24
C VAL A 362 3.50 24.21 -19.19
N PRO A 363 2.29 24.53 -18.70
CA PRO A 363 1.24 25.06 -19.53
C PRO A 363 1.74 26.26 -20.37
N VAL A 364 1.44 26.23 -21.66
CA VAL A 364 1.79 27.33 -22.57
C VAL A 364 0.66 28.32 -22.58
N VAL A 365 0.99 29.60 -22.34
CA VAL A 365 0.05 30.72 -22.42
C VAL A 365 0.51 31.65 -23.53
N LYS A 366 -0.37 31.90 -24.50
CA LYS A 366 -0.11 32.85 -25.58
C LYS A 366 -0.41 34.26 -25.11
N VAL A 367 0.56 35.18 -25.25
CA VAL A 367 0.43 36.55 -24.83
C VAL A 367 0.79 37.46 -26.00
N SER A 368 -0.14 38.33 -26.37
CA SER A 368 0.11 39.31 -27.40
C SER A 368 0.90 40.53 -26.86
N LEU A 369 1.91 40.93 -27.62
CA LEU A 369 2.68 42.15 -27.30
C LEU A 369 1.84 43.45 -27.46
N THR A 370 0.69 43.34 -28.13
CA THR A 370 -0.24 44.48 -28.31
C THR A 370 -1.20 44.65 -27.13
N GLU A 371 -1.16 43.75 -26.14
CA GLU A 371 -2.00 43.86 -24.94
C GLU A 371 -1.78 45.17 -24.20
N GLU A 372 -2.88 45.88 -23.97
CA GLU A 372 -2.87 47.22 -23.34
C GLU A 372 -2.19 47.14 -21.94
N GLY A 373 -1.19 48.00 -21.78
CA GLY A 373 -0.43 48.11 -20.52
C GLY A 373 0.61 47.02 -20.28
N LEU A 374 0.86 46.10 -21.23
CA LEU A 374 1.91 45.07 -21.11
C LEU A 374 3.29 45.70 -21.42
N VAL A 375 3.41 46.44 -22.48
CA VAL A 375 4.65 47.14 -22.86
C VAL A 375 4.69 48.50 -22.18
N ALA A 376 5.79 48.83 -21.52
CA ALA A 376 6.01 50.18 -20.98
C ALA A 376 6.31 51.13 -22.12
N ALA A 377 5.83 52.39 -22.00
CA ALA A 377 6.13 53.40 -22.98
C ALA A 377 7.67 53.58 -23.10
N PRO A 378 8.23 53.52 -24.31
CA PRO A 378 9.68 53.66 -24.48
C PRO A 378 10.11 55.07 -24.03
N THR A 379 11.08 55.14 -23.15
CA THR A 379 11.88 56.36 -22.95
C THR A 379 12.85 56.46 -24.11
N ASP A 380 13.10 57.68 -24.61
CA ASP A 380 13.87 57.95 -25.81
C ASP A 380 15.07 57.02 -26.05
N GLY A 381 14.95 56.16 -27.08
CA GLY A 381 16.00 55.24 -27.53
C GLY A 381 16.19 53.93 -26.76
N ALA A 382 15.34 53.60 -25.78
CA ALA A 382 15.40 52.36 -25.03
C ALA A 382 14.60 51.22 -25.70
N ALA A 383 15.05 49.96 -25.51
CA ALA A 383 14.34 48.77 -25.96
C ALA A 383 12.97 48.65 -25.24
N ALA A 384 12.00 47.99 -25.90
CA ALA A 384 10.68 47.78 -25.33
C ALA A 384 10.77 46.95 -24.05
N GLU A 385 10.24 47.48 -22.95
CA GLU A 385 10.21 46.80 -21.66
C GLU A 385 8.84 46.18 -21.38
N ILE A 386 8.83 44.95 -20.91
CA ILE A 386 7.64 44.23 -20.51
C ILE A 386 7.37 44.47 -19.02
N ARG A 387 6.14 44.86 -18.68
CA ARG A 387 5.67 45.02 -17.29
C ARG A 387 5.35 43.65 -16.69
N VAL A 388 6.23 43.12 -15.84
CA VAL A 388 6.11 41.80 -15.23
C VAL A 388 4.80 41.63 -14.44
N PRO A 389 4.30 42.64 -13.66
CA PRO A 389 3.01 42.48 -12.97
C PRO A 389 1.84 42.23 -13.92
N LYS A 390 1.81 42.90 -15.05
CA LYS A 390 0.77 42.72 -16.09
C LYS A 390 0.92 41.35 -16.75
N LEU A 391 2.16 40.96 -17.08
CA LEU A 391 2.45 39.64 -17.66
C LEU A 391 2.03 38.49 -16.74
N LEU A 392 2.26 38.59 -15.43
CA LEU A 392 1.83 37.58 -14.46
C LEU A 392 0.30 37.43 -14.41
N VAL A 393 -0.44 38.52 -14.59
CA VAL A 393 -1.91 38.48 -14.65
C VAL A 393 -2.35 37.83 -15.96
N LEU A 394 -1.80 38.25 -17.12
CA LEU A 394 -2.12 37.64 -18.42
C LEU A 394 -1.77 36.15 -18.48
N ALA A 395 -0.70 35.77 -17.81
CA ALA A 395 -0.28 34.37 -17.68
C ALA A 395 -1.10 33.57 -16.69
N GLY A 396 -2.12 34.14 -16.00
CA GLY A 396 -2.96 33.48 -15.05
C GLY A 396 -2.27 33.09 -13.73
N LEU A 397 -1.08 33.67 -13.47
CA LEU A 397 -0.32 33.38 -12.24
C LEU A 397 -0.72 34.31 -11.07
N ALA A 398 -1.24 35.48 -11.34
CA ALA A 398 -1.76 36.42 -10.34
C ALA A 398 -3.17 36.88 -10.71
N SER A 399 -3.99 37.18 -9.72
CA SER A 399 -5.37 37.66 -9.92
C SER A 399 -5.43 39.16 -10.24
N SER A 400 -4.37 39.92 -9.89
CA SER A 400 -4.29 41.34 -10.12
C SER A 400 -2.83 41.85 -10.19
N ALA A 401 -2.62 43.00 -10.84
CA ALA A 401 -1.29 43.64 -10.89
C ALA A 401 -0.78 44.03 -9.49
N GLY A 402 -1.68 44.34 -8.55
CA GLY A 402 -1.33 44.63 -7.15
C GLY A 402 -0.79 43.40 -6.43
N GLU A 403 -1.43 42.24 -6.60
CA GLU A 403 -0.94 40.95 -6.08
C GLU A 403 0.42 40.60 -6.68
N ALA A 404 0.55 40.69 -8.02
CA ALA A 404 1.78 40.42 -8.73
C ALA A 404 2.94 41.30 -8.24
N THR A 405 2.70 42.59 -8.02
CA THR A 405 3.70 43.52 -7.50
C THR A 405 4.15 43.15 -6.09
N ARG A 406 3.22 42.79 -5.20
CA ARG A 406 3.55 42.33 -3.85
C ARG A 406 4.39 41.04 -3.88
N LYS A 407 4.02 40.09 -4.76
CA LYS A 407 4.75 38.83 -4.90
C LYS A 407 6.16 39.01 -5.50
N LEU A 408 6.36 39.99 -6.35
CA LEU A 408 7.70 40.36 -6.80
C LEU A 408 8.55 40.92 -5.64
N ALA A 409 7.99 41.79 -4.79
CA ALA A 409 8.67 42.31 -3.61
C ALA A 409 9.00 41.23 -2.58
N GLU A 410 8.18 40.18 -2.47
CA GLU A 410 8.41 39.02 -1.62
C GLU A 410 9.43 38.03 -2.21
N ASN A 411 10.10 38.30 -3.31
CA ASN A 411 11.00 37.38 -4.04
C ASN A 411 10.32 36.04 -4.41
N ALA A 412 9.01 36.04 -4.63
CA ALA A 412 8.22 34.81 -4.91
C ALA A 412 8.13 34.51 -6.42
N VAL A 413 8.61 35.42 -7.29
CA VAL A 413 8.55 35.27 -8.76
C VAL A 413 9.91 34.85 -9.29
N SER A 414 9.92 33.96 -10.28
CA SER A 414 11.12 33.69 -11.08
C SER A 414 10.82 33.66 -12.57
N LEU A 415 11.82 34.09 -13.35
CA LEU A 415 11.87 34.11 -14.81
C LEU A 415 13.00 33.17 -15.25
N ASN A 416 12.70 32.19 -16.08
CA ASN A 416 13.66 31.20 -16.57
C ASN A 416 14.49 30.51 -15.45
N GLY A 417 13.88 30.33 -14.26
CA GLY A 417 14.53 29.72 -13.08
C GLY A 417 15.22 30.73 -12.15
N GLU A 418 15.48 31.93 -12.56
CA GLU A 418 16.12 33.00 -11.75
C GLU A 418 15.06 33.85 -11.04
N LYS A 419 15.31 34.20 -9.77
CA LYS A 419 14.42 35.07 -9.01
C LYS A 419 14.52 36.50 -9.53
N ILE A 420 13.35 37.08 -9.71
CA ILE A 420 13.22 38.48 -10.20
C ILE A 420 12.43 39.33 -9.21
N THR A 421 12.84 40.60 -9.09
CA THR A 421 12.18 41.62 -8.26
C THR A 421 11.81 42.88 -9.08
N GLY A 422 12.39 43.01 -10.27
CA GLY A 422 12.12 44.13 -11.15
C GLY A 422 10.68 44.13 -11.67
N ARG A 423 10.11 45.32 -11.80
CA ARG A 423 8.74 45.47 -12.34
C ARG A 423 8.71 45.51 -13.87
N THR A 424 9.84 45.81 -14.50
CA THR A 424 10.02 45.80 -15.95
C THR A 424 11.27 45.04 -16.33
N TYR A 425 11.25 44.40 -17.49
CA TYR A 425 12.38 43.70 -18.09
C TYR A 425 12.35 43.89 -19.60
N ALA A 426 13.53 44.10 -20.19
CA ALA A 426 13.66 44.20 -21.65
C ALA A 426 13.13 42.90 -22.30
N ARG A 427 12.34 43.05 -23.35
CA ARG A 427 11.71 41.89 -24.04
C ARG A 427 12.76 40.87 -24.50
N GLU A 428 13.90 41.33 -25.00
CA GLU A 428 15.01 40.50 -25.46
C GLU A 428 15.64 39.69 -24.31
N ALA A 429 15.75 40.28 -23.14
CA ALA A 429 16.30 39.65 -21.96
C ALA A 429 15.38 38.50 -21.40
N MET A 430 14.10 38.51 -21.77
CA MET A 430 13.16 37.44 -21.34
C MET A 430 13.29 36.17 -22.20
N GLY A 431 13.79 36.26 -23.43
CA GLY A 431 13.90 35.16 -24.38
C GLY A 431 12.63 34.95 -25.21
N GLU A 432 12.71 34.05 -26.21
CA GLU A 432 11.61 33.80 -27.14
C GLU A 432 10.40 33.13 -26.48
N SER A 433 10.64 32.24 -25.53
CA SER A 433 9.59 31.50 -24.81
C SER A 433 9.89 31.42 -23.30
N PRO A 434 9.73 32.56 -22.58
CA PRO A 434 10.12 32.63 -21.18
C PRO A 434 9.21 31.83 -20.31
N THR A 435 9.79 31.22 -19.27
CA THR A 435 9.02 30.51 -18.23
C THR A 435 8.92 31.40 -16.99
N LEU A 436 7.69 31.68 -16.61
CA LEU A 436 7.36 32.40 -15.39
C LEU A 436 6.90 31.41 -14.31
N ARG A 437 7.34 31.63 -13.07
CA ARG A 437 6.89 30.88 -11.91
C ARG A 437 6.49 31.82 -10.78
N LEU A 438 5.34 31.52 -10.16
CA LEU A 438 4.86 32.16 -8.94
C LEU A 438 4.46 31.11 -7.92
N GLY A 439 5.23 30.94 -6.85
CA GLY A 439 5.05 29.90 -5.86
C GLY A 439 5.17 28.51 -6.49
N LYS A 440 4.08 27.71 -6.45
CA LYS A 440 4.02 26.36 -7.03
C LYS A 440 3.57 26.32 -8.50
N LYS A 441 3.02 27.42 -9.02
CA LYS A 441 2.52 27.51 -10.40
C LYS A 441 3.60 28.02 -11.34
N SER A 442 3.71 27.37 -12.52
CA SER A 442 4.60 27.80 -13.61
C SER A 442 3.84 27.83 -14.92
N VAL A 443 4.16 28.77 -15.81
CA VAL A 443 3.65 28.82 -17.17
C VAL A 443 4.78 29.21 -18.11
N ARG A 444 4.73 28.72 -19.34
CA ARG A 444 5.59 29.13 -20.44
C ARG A 444 4.81 30.14 -21.28
N VAL A 445 5.41 31.27 -21.53
CA VAL A 445 4.80 32.31 -22.35
C VAL A 445 5.25 32.17 -23.81
N GLU A 446 4.28 32.07 -24.71
CA GLU A 446 4.50 32.12 -26.15
C GLU A 446 4.02 33.46 -26.64
N TRP A 447 4.95 34.23 -27.23
CA TRP A 447 4.63 35.57 -27.72
C TRP A 447 3.90 35.48 -29.06
N ILE A 448 2.77 36.15 -29.17
CA ILE A 448 2.04 36.32 -30.43
C ILE A 448 2.05 37.81 -30.83
N SER A 449 2.14 38.04 -32.14
CA SER A 449 2.13 39.42 -32.74
C SER A 449 0.77 40.08 -32.59
#